data_05490c34289c0a07edeea6898981bd7c
#
_entry.id   05490c34289c0a07edeea6898981bd7c
#
_cell.length_a   1.000
_cell.length_b   1.000
_cell.length_c   1.000
_cell.angle_alpha   90.00
_cell.angle_beta   90.00
_cell.angle_gamma   90.00
#
_symmetry.space_group_name_H-M   'P 1'
#
loop_
_entity.id
_entity.type
_entity.pdbx_description
1 polymer ?
#
loop_
_entity_poly.entity_id
_entity_poly.type
_entity_poly.pdbx_seq_one_letter_code
_entity_poly.pdbx_strand_id
1 'polypeptide(L)'
;IDTILKGYPLNIMYWSVGEDGNYEMIDGQQRTLSICEFFTHGFNIEDKDRGTLYFLTLTNEEKEKFLNYKLTVYFCKGTDKEKLDWFRVINIAGEKLLDQELLNAVYTGPFVTDARRHFSKNGCPAYKLGADFLNGSAIEQAYLSTILKWAARHEGITKVDDYMAQHQFDPNANKLWAYFVSIITWIRSTFPKYRREMKGLDWGAMFDEFVYDTEALEKQICDLMEDDEIMRKSGIYRYVLSGDLRNLSFRTFDKKQKREAYERQKGICVHCHKRFELEEMEADHIPPWKEGGTTI
;
A
#
# COMPACT_ATOMS: atom_id res chain seq x y z
N ILE A 1 -10.50 29.50 -12.74
CA ILE A 1 -11.33 30.60 -13.22
C ILE A 1 -10.53 31.55 -14.10
N ASP A 2 -9.39 32.04 -13.65
CA ASP A 2 -8.51 32.95 -14.41
C ASP A 2 -8.17 32.40 -15.83
N THR A 3 -7.91 31.11 -15.95
CA THR A 3 -7.68 30.41 -17.23
C THR A 3 -8.87 30.56 -18.20
N ILE A 4 -10.09 30.43 -17.68
CA ILE A 4 -11.34 30.58 -18.47
C ILE A 4 -11.53 32.03 -18.93
N LEU A 5 -11.36 32.97 -18.02
CA LEU A 5 -11.52 34.40 -18.33
C LEU A 5 -10.48 34.87 -19.36
N LYS A 6 -9.27 34.29 -19.32
CA LYS A 6 -8.21 34.55 -20.33
C LYS A 6 -8.45 33.80 -21.65
N GLY A 7 -9.37 32.87 -21.70
CA GLY A 7 -9.65 32.08 -22.89
C GLY A 7 -8.56 31.02 -23.16
N TYR A 8 -7.76 30.65 -22.14
CA TYR A 8 -6.74 29.61 -22.26
C TYR A 8 -7.37 28.22 -22.16
N PRO A 9 -6.78 27.19 -22.81
CA PRO A 9 -7.31 25.84 -22.74
C PRO A 9 -7.16 25.26 -21.33
N LEU A 10 -8.23 24.63 -20.83
CA LEU A 10 -8.17 23.76 -19.66
C LEU A 10 -7.79 22.35 -20.08
N ASN A 11 -7.11 21.65 -19.18
CA ASN A 11 -6.84 20.24 -19.37
C ASN A 11 -8.14 19.44 -19.57
N ILE A 12 -8.05 18.40 -20.37
CA ILE A 12 -9.15 17.47 -20.68
C ILE A 12 -9.68 16.86 -19.38
N MET A 13 -10.99 16.72 -19.29
CA MET A 13 -11.68 16.02 -18.21
C MET A 13 -12.14 14.65 -18.69
N TYR A 14 -12.27 13.72 -17.76
CA TYR A 14 -12.62 12.34 -18.06
C TYR A 14 -13.79 11.90 -17.18
N TRP A 15 -14.86 11.45 -17.82
CA TRP A 15 -16.09 11.02 -17.14
C TRP A 15 -16.44 9.60 -17.58
N SER A 16 -16.92 8.76 -16.65
CA SER A 16 -17.51 7.47 -16.98
C SER A 16 -19.01 7.60 -17.17
N VAL A 17 -19.56 6.74 -18.00
CA VAL A 17 -21.00 6.63 -18.19
C VAL A 17 -21.46 5.35 -17.50
N GLY A 18 -22.34 5.49 -16.50
CA GLY A 18 -22.98 4.38 -15.83
C GLY A 18 -24.02 3.67 -16.70
N GLU A 19 -24.43 2.48 -16.30
CA GLU A 19 -25.49 1.71 -17.01
C GLU A 19 -26.85 2.42 -16.96
N ASP A 20 -27.07 3.21 -15.92
CA ASP A 20 -28.25 4.07 -15.72
C ASP A 20 -28.22 5.37 -16.56
N GLY A 21 -27.16 5.57 -17.34
CA GLY A 21 -26.95 6.77 -18.14
C GLY A 21 -26.44 7.98 -17.35
N ASN A 22 -26.19 7.83 -16.06
CA ASN A 22 -25.57 8.86 -15.22
C ASN A 22 -24.08 8.98 -15.52
N TYR A 23 -23.55 10.17 -15.25
CA TYR A 23 -22.13 10.46 -15.43
C TYR A 23 -21.42 10.46 -14.09
N GLU A 24 -20.34 9.74 -14.01
CA GLU A 24 -19.43 9.74 -12.87
C GLU A 24 -18.12 10.42 -13.28
N MET A 25 -17.70 11.40 -12.51
CA MET A 25 -16.52 12.17 -12.82
C MET A 25 -15.26 11.44 -12.35
N ILE A 26 -14.42 11.13 -13.30
CA ILE A 26 -13.18 10.37 -13.13
C ILE A 26 -12.02 11.31 -12.84
N ASP A 27 -11.81 12.28 -13.70
CA ASP A 27 -10.85 13.38 -13.53
C ASP A 27 -11.52 14.70 -13.89
N GLY A 28 -11.03 15.77 -13.26
CA GLY A 28 -11.56 17.11 -13.41
C GLY A 28 -12.51 17.55 -12.31
N GLN A 29 -12.67 16.77 -11.22
CA GLN A 29 -13.57 17.10 -10.11
C GLN A 29 -13.30 18.49 -9.54
N GLN A 30 -12.04 18.82 -9.23
CA GLN A 30 -11.68 20.14 -8.71
C GLN A 30 -11.97 21.27 -9.70
N ARG A 31 -11.74 21.03 -10.99
CA ARG A 31 -12.02 22.00 -12.06
C ARG A 31 -13.52 22.24 -12.18
N THR A 32 -14.31 21.17 -12.21
CA THR A 32 -15.77 21.26 -12.28
C THR A 32 -16.36 21.94 -11.05
N LEU A 33 -15.95 21.54 -9.85
CA LEU A 33 -16.38 22.16 -8.60
C LEU A 33 -16.05 23.66 -8.58
N SER A 34 -14.81 24.04 -8.95
CA SER A 34 -14.40 25.44 -9.00
C SER A 34 -15.24 26.25 -9.99
N ILE A 35 -15.59 25.70 -11.15
CA ILE A 35 -16.44 26.36 -12.14
C ILE A 35 -17.86 26.56 -11.55
N CYS A 36 -18.43 25.49 -11.00
CA CYS A 36 -19.79 25.56 -10.43
C CYS A 36 -19.87 26.48 -9.21
N GLU A 37 -18.92 26.37 -8.28
CA GLU A 37 -18.89 27.18 -7.06
C GLU A 37 -18.64 28.64 -7.37
N PHE A 38 -17.80 29.01 -8.32
CA PHE A 38 -17.61 30.39 -8.75
C PHE A 38 -18.89 30.92 -9.37
N PHE A 39 -19.55 30.16 -10.23
CA PHE A 39 -20.84 30.53 -10.84
C PHE A 39 -21.93 30.73 -9.80
N THR A 40 -22.00 29.90 -8.75
CA THR A 40 -22.97 29.96 -7.65
C THR A 40 -22.55 30.87 -6.49
N HIS A 41 -21.49 31.66 -6.68
CA HIS A 41 -20.95 32.60 -5.70
C HIS A 41 -20.35 31.97 -4.44
N GLY A 42 -19.90 30.71 -4.51
CA GLY A 42 -19.28 30.01 -3.39
C GLY A 42 -17.90 30.55 -3.02
N PHE A 43 -17.18 31.16 -3.96
CA PHE A 43 -15.90 31.83 -3.71
C PHE A 43 -15.65 33.00 -4.69
N ASN A 44 -14.60 33.76 -4.44
CA ASN A 44 -14.12 34.87 -5.27
C ASN A 44 -12.69 34.60 -5.76
N ILE A 45 -12.24 35.36 -6.74
CA ILE A 45 -10.85 35.41 -7.19
C ILE A 45 -10.29 36.82 -6.96
N GLU A 46 -8.98 36.92 -6.77
CA GLU A 46 -8.26 38.17 -6.66
C GLU A 46 -7.67 38.56 -8.01
N ASP A 47 -8.06 39.73 -8.52
CA ASP A 47 -7.46 40.37 -9.71
C ASP A 47 -6.51 41.49 -9.26
N LYS A 48 -5.36 41.59 -9.89
CA LYS A 48 -4.32 42.56 -9.48
C LYS A 48 -4.73 43.99 -9.61
N ASP A 49 -5.58 44.29 -10.59
CA ASP A 49 -5.96 45.68 -10.94
C ASP A 49 -7.34 46.03 -10.38
N ARG A 50 -8.21 45.07 -10.20
CA ARG A 50 -9.62 45.28 -9.83
C ARG A 50 -9.98 44.75 -8.43
N GLY A 51 -9.03 44.08 -7.76
CA GLY A 51 -9.29 43.51 -6.44
C GLY A 51 -10.14 42.24 -6.50
N THR A 52 -10.98 42.03 -5.50
CA THR A 52 -11.85 40.85 -5.35
C THR A 52 -12.95 40.79 -6.38
N LEU A 53 -12.97 39.73 -7.19
CA LEU A 53 -14.01 39.50 -8.22
C LEU A 53 -14.88 38.30 -7.89
N TYR A 54 -16.19 38.49 -7.96
CA TYR A 54 -17.22 37.47 -7.94
C TYR A 54 -17.81 37.33 -9.35
N PHE A 55 -18.44 36.22 -9.64
CA PHE A 55 -19.13 36.05 -10.92
C PHE A 55 -20.12 37.21 -11.22
N LEU A 56 -20.83 37.69 -10.20
CA LEU A 56 -21.77 38.82 -10.33
C LEU A 56 -21.07 40.11 -10.71
N THR A 57 -19.87 40.37 -10.26
CA THR A 57 -19.12 41.62 -10.50
C THR A 57 -18.38 41.63 -11.83
N LEU A 58 -18.35 40.48 -12.56
CA LEU A 58 -17.79 40.42 -13.90
C LEU A 58 -18.57 41.29 -14.87
N THR A 59 -17.90 41.83 -15.88
CA THR A 59 -18.55 42.51 -17.00
C THR A 59 -19.41 41.52 -17.81
N ASN A 60 -20.34 42.04 -18.59
CA ASN A 60 -21.19 41.20 -19.43
C ASN A 60 -20.37 40.38 -20.43
N GLU A 61 -19.32 40.95 -20.98
CA GLU A 61 -18.40 40.24 -21.89
C GLU A 61 -17.66 39.06 -21.20
N GLU A 62 -17.21 39.28 -19.98
CA GLU A 62 -16.56 38.25 -19.16
C GLU A 62 -17.52 37.14 -18.76
N LYS A 63 -18.75 37.48 -18.42
CA LYS A 63 -19.83 36.53 -18.14
C LYS A 63 -20.14 35.66 -19.38
N GLU A 64 -20.23 36.29 -20.53
CA GLU A 64 -20.46 35.57 -21.79
C GLU A 64 -19.29 34.67 -22.10
N LYS A 65 -18.06 35.14 -21.97
CA LYS A 65 -16.86 34.31 -22.11
C LYS A 65 -16.86 33.09 -21.18
N PHE A 66 -17.20 33.31 -19.93
CA PHE A 66 -17.23 32.23 -18.93
C PHE A 66 -18.32 31.20 -19.26
N LEU A 67 -19.54 31.65 -19.58
CA LEU A 67 -20.71 30.80 -19.87
C LEU A 67 -20.56 30.03 -21.19
N ASN A 68 -19.90 30.62 -22.18
CA ASN A 68 -19.69 30.01 -23.49
C ASN A 68 -18.35 29.22 -23.60
N TYR A 69 -17.58 29.17 -22.49
CA TYR A 69 -16.32 28.44 -22.47
C TYR A 69 -16.57 26.95 -22.71
N LYS A 70 -15.85 26.35 -23.69
CA LYS A 70 -16.02 24.96 -24.07
C LYS A 70 -15.08 24.08 -23.28
N LEU A 71 -15.64 23.17 -22.51
CA LEU A 71 -14.90 22.13 -21.80
C LEU A 71 -14.70 20.92 -22.73
N THR A 72 -13.50 20.38 -22.74
CA THR A 72 -13.23 19.11 -23.45
C THR A 72 -13.39 17.98 -22.44
N VAL A 73 -14.34 17.08 -22.72
CA VAL A 73 -14.64 15.93 -21.86
C VAL A 73 -14.57 14.66 -22.68
N TYR A 74 -13.78 13.69 -22.22
CA TYR A 74 -13.81 12.33 -22.75
C TYR A 74 -14.78 11.49 -21.92
N PHE A 75 -15.67 10.77 -22.61
CA PHE A 75 -16.61 9.83 -21.99
C PHE A 75 -16.11 8.40 -22.15
N CYS A 76 -15.85 7.74 -21.01
CA CYS A 76 -15.48 6.33 -20.96
C CYS A 76 -16.72 5.46 -20.76
N LYS A 77 -16.91 4.49 -21.65
CA LYS A 77 -17.93 3.45 -21.54
C LYS A 77 -17.23 2.10 -21.47
N GLY A 78 -17.77 1.19 -20.69
CA GLY A 78 -17.23 -0.17 -20.58
C GLY A 78 -17.42 -0.75 -19.19
N THR A 79 -16.90 -1.95 -18.98
CA THR A 79 -16.84 -2.62 -17.69
C THR A 79 -15.92 -1.88 -16.72
N ASP A 80 -16.09 -2.09 -15.43
CA ASP A 80 -15.24 -1.46 -14.42
C ASP A 80 -13.75 -1.79 -14.61
N LYS A 81 -13.47 -3.00 -15.11
CA LYS A 81 -12.10 -3.40 -15.46
C LYS A 81 -11.51 -2.58 -16.60
N GLU A 82 -12.28 -2.37 -17.68
CA GLU A 82 -11.87 -1.53 -18.81
C GLU A 82 -11.71 -0.07 -18.39
N LYS A 83 -12.61 0.44 -17.55
CA LYS A 83 -12.50 1.77 -16.94
C LYS A 83 -11.21 1.89 -16.12
N LEU A 84 -10.88 0.89 -15.30
CA LEU A 84 -9.66 0.86 -14.48
C LEU A 84 -8.39 0.87 -15.35
N ASP A 85 -8.33 0.05 -16.40
CA ASP A 85 -7.19 -0.01 -17.31
C ASP A 85 -7.00 1.31 -18.04
N TRP A 86 -8.09 1.92 -18.49
CA TRP A 86 -8.07 3.23 -19.11
C TRP A 86 -7.60 4.34 -18.16
N PHE A 87 -8.04 4.29 -16.92
CA PHE A 87 -7.58 5.18 -15.85
C PHE A 87 -6.07 5.10 -15.61
N ARG A 88 -5.55 3.90 -15.55
CA ARG A 88 -4.11 3.68 -15.38
C ARG A 88 -3.32 4.36 -16.50
N VAL A 89 -3.81 4.28 -17.73
CA VAL A 89 -3.17 4.92 -18.89
C VAL A 89 -3.20 6.44 -18.79
N ILE A 90 -4.32 7.03 -18.40
CA ILE A 90 -4.47 8.49 -18.29
C ILE A 90 -3.63 9.06 -17.15
N ASN A 91 -3.57 8.37 -16.02
CA ASN A 91 -2.88 8.80 -14.82
C ASN A 91 -1.34 8.90 -14.99
N ILE A 92 -0.80 8.32 -16.08
CA ILE A 92 0.62 8.44 -16.45
C ILE A 92 0.99 9.89 -16.84
N ALA A 93 0.03 10.69 -17.29
CA ALA A 93 0.25 12.05 -17.79
C ALA A 93 -0.03 13.18 -16.79
N GLY A 94 -0.55 12.88 -15.58
CA GLY A 94 -0.96 13.86 -14.57
C GLY A 94 -0.34 13.62 -13.18
N GLU A 95 -0.96 14.19 -12.15
CA GLU A 95 -0.66 13.85 -10.75
C GLU A 95 -1.01 12.38 -10.52
N LYS A 96 0.00 11.56 -10.18
CA LYS A 96 -0.18 10.11 -10.02
C LYS A 96 -1.09 9.84 -8.83
N LEU A 97 -2.31 9.42 -9.10
CA LEU A 97 -3.14 8.78 -8.06
C LEU A 97 -2.45 7.48 -7.60
N LEU A 98 -2.58 7.20 -6.33
CA LEU A 98 -2.15 5.90 -5.80
C LEU A 98 -3.05 4.79 -6.37
N ASP A 99 -2.49 3.61 -6.60
CA ASP A 99 -3.26 2.46 -7.12
C ASP A 99 -4.55 2.21 -6.33
N GLN A 100 -4.51 2.38 -5.00
CA GLN A 100 -5.69 2.22 -4.16
C GLN A 100 -6.73 3.33 -4.35
N GLU A 101 -6.33 4.53 -4.71
CA GLU A 101 -7.28 5.62 -5.01
C GLU A 101 -8.01 5.34 -6.32
N LEU A 102 -7.31 4.79 -7.30
CA LEU A 102 -7.91 4.33 -8.54
C LEU A 102 -8.94 3.22 -8.29
N LEU A 103 -8.58 2.21 -7.51
CA LEU A 103 -9.49 1.13 -7.13
C LEU A 103 -10.73 1.66 -6.39
N ASN A 104 -10.54 2.62 -5.47
CA ASN A 104 -11.64 3.24 -4.74
C ASN A 104 -12.60 4.02 -5.66
N ALA A 105 -12.09 4.62 -6.71
CA ALA A 105 -12.90 5.36 -7.68
C ALA A 105 -13.71 4.42 -8.60
N VAL A 106 -13.06 3.37 -9.10
CA VAL A 106 -13.70 2.40 -10.00
C VAL A 106 -14.74 1.55 -9.29
N TYR A 107 -14.42 1.06 -8.11
CA TYR A 107 -15.30 0.22 -7.30
C TYR A 107 -16.06 1.03 -6.24
N THR A 108 -16.47 2.25 -6.60
CA THR A 108 -17.29 3.09 -5.72
C THR A 108 -18.58 2.35 -5.34
N GLY A 109 -18.88 2.32 -4.04
CA GLY A 109 -20.04 1.63 -3.51
C GLY A 109 -20.14 1.73 -1.98
N PRO A 110 -21.18 1.12 -1.37
CA PRO A 110 -21.36 1.14 0.07
C PRO A 110 -20.17 0.54 0.82
N PHE A 111 -19.63 -0.57 0.31
CA PHE A 111 -18.47 -1.26 0.87
C PHE A 111 -17.25 -0.32 0.98
N VAL A 112 -16.79 0.25 -0.14
CA VAL A 112 -15.60 1.11 -0.15
C VAL A 112 -15.82 2.39 0.64
N THR A 113 -17.03 2.93 0.60
CA THR A 113 -17.40 4.12 1.37
C THR A 113 -17.26 3.87 2.87
N ASP A 114 -17.71 2.74 3.34
CA ASP A 114 -17.59 2.36 4.75
C ASP A 114 -16.15 1.95 5.11
N ALA A 115 -15.47 1.17 4.26
CA ALA A 115 -14.06 0.80 4.46
C ALA A 115 -13.17 2.04 4.64
N ARG A 116 -13.36 3.09 3.85
CA ARG A 116 -12.60 4.34 3.99
C ARG A 116 -12.79 5.04 5.33
N ARG A 117 -13.93 4.89 6.00
CA ARG A 117 -14.16 5.43 7.35
C ARG A 117 -13.26 4.74 8.37
N HIS A 118 -13.04 3.45 8.20
CA HIS A 118 -12.21 2.64 9.10
C HIS A 118 -10.72 2.79 8.82
N PHE A 119 -10.30 2.94 7.55
CA PHE A 119 -8.91 2.75 7.14
C PHE A 119 -8.24 3.96 6.48
N SER A 120 -8.99 4.99 6.01
CA SER A 120 -8.45 6.01 5.11
C SER A 120 -8.51 7.43 5.64
N LYS A 121 -8.71 7.65 6.93
CA LYS A 121 -8.76 8.97 7.55
C LYS A 121 -7.66 9.15 8.59
N ASN A 122 -7.24 10.40 8.79
CA ASN A 122 -6.35 10.72 9.89
C ASN A 122 -6.99 10.32 11.24
N GLY A 123 -6.23 9.58 12.06
CA GLY A 123 -6.74 9.09 13.35
C GLY A 123 -7.90 8.10 13.25
N CYS A 124 -8.07 7.44 12.10
CA CYS A 124 -9.11 6.43 11.88
C CYS A 124 -9.00 5.25 12.85
N PRO A 125 -10.07 4.44 13.02
CA PRO A 125 -10.05 3.29 13.90
C PRO A 125 -8.86 2.33 13.65
N ALA A 126 -8.53 2.07 12.39
CA ALA A 126 -7.40 1.22 12.04
C ALA A 126 -6.05 1.80 12.46
N TYR A 127 -5.86 3.11 12.37
CA TYR A 127 -4.67 3.78 12.88
C TYR A 127 -4.54 3.61 14.41
N LYS A 128 -5.63 3.87 15.14
CA LYS A 128 -5.62 3.75 16.61
C LYS A 128 -5.31 2.32 17.09
N LEU A 129 -5.75 1.33 16.32
CA LEU A 129 -5.60 -0.07 16.70
C LEU A 129 -4.30 -0.69 16.19
N GLY A 130 -3.84 -0.33 15.00
CA GLY A 130 -2.78 -1.06 14.28
C GLY A 130 -1.57 -0.23 13.88
N ALA A 131 -1.39 1.02 14.36
CA ALA A 131 -0.27 1.89 13.96
C ALA A 131 1.11 1.29 14.27
N ASP A 132 1.21 0.43 15.28
CA ASP A 132 2.44 -0.27 15.65
C ASP A 132 2.81 -1.36 14.66
N PHE A 133 1.84 -1.90 13.92
CA PHE A 133 2.02 -3.08 13.06
C PHE A 133 1.95 -2.76 11.58
N LEU A 134 1.33 -1.64 11.19
CA LEU A 134 1.16 -1.23 9.80
C LEU A 134 2.15 -0.14 9.41
N ASN A 135 2.60 -0.18 8.16
CA ASN A 135 3.42 0.87 7.55
C ASN A 135 2.56 1.84 6.73
N GLY A 136 3.13 3.02 6.48
CA GLY A 136 2.55 4.05 5.63
C GLY A 136 1.50 4.92 6.32
N SER A 137 0.83 5.73 5.54
CA SER A 137 -0.18 6.69 5.98
C SER A 137 -1.59 6.20 5.63
N ALA A 138 -2.51 6.32 6.59
CA ALA A 138 -3.92 6.01 6.34
C ALA A 138 -4.53 6.96 5.29
N ILE A 139 -4.11 8.23 5.27
CA ILE A 139 -4.58 9.23 4.28
C ILE A 139 -4.12 8.81 2.88
N GLU A 140 -2.90 8.30 2.73
CA GLU A 140 -2.35 7.79 1.48
C GLU A 140 -2.84 6.37 1.15
N GLN A 141 -3.95 5.94 1.72
CA GLN A 141 -4.62 4.64 1.51
C GLN A 141 -3.78 3.40 1.89
N ALA A 142 -2.62 3.56 2.55
CA ALA A 142 -1.72 2.44 2.85
C ALA A 142 -2.39 1.36 3.72
N TYR A 143 -3.19 1.77 4.70
CA TYR A 143 -3.89 0.84 5.58
C TYR A 143 -4.99 0.09 4.84
N LEU A 144 -5.81 0.80 4.06
CA LEU A 144 -6.85 0.18 3.23
C LEU A 144 -6.24 -0.79 2.21
N SER A 145 -5.20 -0.38 1.50
CA SER A 145 -4.50 -1.24 0.54
C SER A 145 -3.94 -2.51 1.20
N THR A 146 -3.37 -2.39 2.41
CA THR A 146 -2.82 -3.53 3.14
C THR A 146 -3.90 -4.52 3.54
N ILE A 147 -4.99 -4.05 4.16
CA ILE A 147 -6.05 -4.96 4.61
C ILE A 147 -6.80 -5.60 3.46
N LEU A 148 -7.02 -4.91 2.36
CA LEU A 148 -7.64 -5.48 1.17
C LEU A 148 -6.79 -6.62 0.56
N LYS A 149 -5.45 -6.46 0.54
CA LYS A 149 -4.53 -7.54 0.13
C LYS A 149 -4.62 -8.76 1.05
N TRP A 150 -4.70 -8.52 2.36
CA TRP A 150 -4.83 -9.60 3.33
C TRP A 150 -6.18 -10.33 3.19
N ALA A 151 -7.28 -9.58 3.07
CA ALA A 151 -8.62 -10.13 2.91
C ALA A 151 -8.78 -10.90 1.60
N ALA A 152 -8.32 -10.35 0.48
CA ALA A 152 -8.33 -11.04 -0.81
C ALA A 152 -7.60 -12.39 -0.72
N ARG A 153 -6.39 -12.41 -0.14
CA ARG A 153 -5.64 -13.65 0.07
C ARG A 153 -6.37 -14.64 0.96
N HIS A 154 -6.97 -14.17 2.04
CA HIS A 154 -7.74 -15.00 2.98
C HIS A 154 -8.92 -15.69 2.30
N GLU A 155 -9.58 -15.01 1.38
CA GLU A 155 -10.68 -15.56 0.57
C GLU A 155 -10.21 -16.32 -0.69
N GLY A 156 -8.88 -16.50 -0.87
CA GLY A 156 -8.33 -17.20 -2.02
C GLY A 156 -8.36 -16.40 -3.32
N ILE A 157 -8.60 -15.10 -3.24
CA ILE A 157 -8.67 -14.20 -4.38
C ILE A 157 -7.26 -13.63 -4.64
N THR A 158 -6.78 -13.81 -5.87
CA THR A 158 -5.39 -13.42 -6.22
C THR A 158 -5.21 -11.91 -6.34
N LYS A 159 -6.22 -11.20 -6.85
CA LYS A 159 -6.14 -9.76 -7.14
C LYS A 159 -7.09 -8.96 -6.25
N VAL A 160 -6.61 -7.84 -5.77
CA VAL A 160 -7.43 -6.89 -4.99
C VAL A 160 -8.58 -6.32 -5.82
N ASP A 161 -8.37 -6.13 -7.12
CA ASP A 161 -9.39 -5.68 -8.07
C ASP A 161 -10.61 -6.61 -8.04
N ASP A 162 -10.36 -7.93 -8.15
CA ASP A 162 -11.42 -8.94 -8.15
C ASP A 162 -12.15 -9.00 -6.80
N TYR A 163 -11.42 -8.83 -5.69
CA TYR A 163 -12.00 -8.74 -4.35
C TYR A 163 -12.93 -7.52 -4.24
N MET A 164 -12.46 -6.35 -4.67
CA MET A 164 -13.26 -5.13 -4.60
C MET A 164 -14.49 -5.18 -5.50
N ALA A 165 -14.38 -5.80 -6.69
CA ALA A 165 -15.51 -6.01 -7.59
C ALA A 165 -16.60 -6.92 -6.97
N GLN A 166 -16.19 -8.00 -6.30
CA GLN A 166 -17.14 -8.92 -5.66
C GLN A 166 -17.87 -8.28 -4.47
N HIS A 167 -17.19 -7.41 -3.72
CA HIS A 167 -17.73 -6.80 -2.51
C HIS A 167 -18.30 -5.39 -2.74
N GLN A 168 -18.21 -4.84 -3.96
CA GLN A 168 -18.55 -3.44 -4.27
C GLN A 168 -19.90 -3.00 -3.69
N PHE A 169 -20.91 -3.87 -3.81
CA PHE A 169 -22.28 -3.59 -3.39
C PHE A 169 -22.66 -4.19 -2.02
N ASP A 170 -21.69 -4.74 -1.28
CA ASP A 170 -21.92 -5.12 0.10
C ASP A 170 -22.37 -3.88 0.90
N PRO A 171 -23.34 -4.00 1.81
CA PRO A 171 -23.94 -2.85 2.48
C PRO A 171 -22.96 -2.08 3.39
N ASN A 172 -21.88 -2.71 3.79
CA ASN A 172 -20.81 -2.15 4.64
C ASN A 172 -19.54 -3.00 4.56
N ALA A 173 -18.47 -2.53 5.21
CA ALA A 173 -17.18 -3.21 5.32
C ALA A 173 -16.98 -3.92 6.68
N ASN A 174 -18.05 -4.29 7.38
CA ASN A 174 -17.95 -4.88 8.72
C ASN A 174 -17.13 -6.17 8.75
N LYS A 175 -17.24 -7.03 7.72
CA LYS A 175 -16.43 -8.26 7.61
C LYS A 175 -14.95 -7.94 7.51
N LEU A 176 -14.60 -6.99 6.64
CA LEU A 176 -13.22 -6.51 6.48
C LEU A 176 -12.68 -5.92 7.78
N TRP A 177 -13.48 -5.13 8.48
CA TRP A 177 -13.12 -4.57 9.77
C TRP A 177 -12.93 -5.65 10.84
N ALA A 178 -13.84 -6.60 10.96
CA ALA A 178 -13.73 -7.71 11.91
C ALA A 178 -12.47 -8.55 11.65
N TYR A 179 -12.16 -8.83 10.38
CA TYR A 179 -10.96 -9.54 9.98
C TYR A 179 -9.68 -8.77 10.38
N PHE A 180 -9.66 -7.47 10.15
CA PHE A 180 -8.55 -6.62 10.61
C PHE A 180 -8.37 -6.68 12.13
N VAL A 181 -9.46 -6.55 12.88
CA VAL A 181 -9.44 -6.60 14.34
C VAL A 181 -8.93 -7.95 14.84
N SER A 182 -9.35 -9.06 14.20
CA SER A 182 -8.88 -10.41 14.58
C SER A 182 -7.38 -10.54 14.40
N ILE A 183 -6.82 -10.07 13.27
CA ILE A 183 -5.36 -10.07 13.05
C ILE A 183 -4.63 -9.26 14.12
N ILE A 184 -5.05 -8.03 14.39
CA ILE A 184 -4.37 -7.19 15.39
C ILE A 184 -4.47 -7.77 16.79
N THR A 185 -5.62 -8.35 17.14
CA THR A 185 -5.82 -9.03 18.42
C THR A 185 -4.91 -10.24 18.53
N TRP A 186 -4.84 -11.06 17.49
CA TRP A 186 -3.95 -12.22 17.42
C TRP A 186 -2.48 -11.81 17.55
N ILE A 187 -2.03 -10.77 16.84
CA ILE A 187 -0.65 -10.28 16.98
C ILE A 187 -0.33 -9.94 18.45
N ARG A 188 -1.23 -9.21 19.11
CA ARG A 188 -1.03 -8.78 20.50
C ARG A 188 -1.07 -9.94 21.50
N SER A 189 -1.89 -10.95 21.25
CA SER A 189 -1.97 -12.13 22.09
C SER A 189 -0.79 -13.07 21.87
N THR A 190 -0.30 -13.21 20.65
CA THR A 190 0.83 -14.08 20.31
C THR A 190 2.18 -13.45 20.66
N PHE A 191 2.29 -12.12 20.46
CA PHE A 191 3.52 -11.35 20.69
C PHE A 191 3.26 -10.19 21.63
N PRO A 192 3.15 -10.41 22.95
CA PRO A 192 2.77 -9.39 23.92
C PRO A 192 3.81 -8.27 24.03
N LYS A 193 5.08 -8.53 23.73
CA LYS A 193 6.14 -7.52 23.74
C LYS A 193 6.32 -6.90 22.36
N TYR A 194 5.91 -5.65 22.21
CA TYR A 194 6.13 -4.89 20.99
C TYR A 194 7.62 -4.65 20.72
N ARG A 195 8.01 -4.83 19.46
CA ARG A 195 9.32 -4.44 18.92
C ARG A 195 9.15 -3.74 17.59
N ARG A 196 10.06 -2.82 17.27
CA ARG A 196 10.00 -2.04 16.01
C ARG A 196 10.00 -2.90 14.76
N GLU A 197 10.64 -4.04 14.80
CA GLU A 197 10.75 -5.03 13.72
C GLU A 197 9.40 -5.66 13.35
N MET A 198 8.40 -5.53 14.20
CA MET A 198 7.02 -5.98 13.93
C MET A 198 6.29 -5.08 12.94
N LYS A 199 6.76 -3.82 12.80
CA LYS A 199 6.07 -2.85 11.97
C LYS A 199 6.22 -3.16 10.49
N GLY A 200 5.09 -3.24 9.79
CA GLY A 200 5.03 -3.43 8.34
C GLY A 200 5.25 -4.86 7.87
N LEU A 201 5.18 -5.84 8.77
CA LEU A 201 5.17 -7.24 8.38
C LEU A 201 3.85 -7.61 7.68
N ASP A 202 3.91 -8.64 6.84
CA ASP A 202 2.71 -9.19 6.18
C ASP A 202 1.94 -10.10 7.15
N TRP A 203 1.35 -9.47 8.17
CA TRP A 203 0.64 -10.17 9.24
C TRP A 203 -0.53 -11.00 8.75
N GLY A 204 -1.25 -10.54 7.72
CA GLY A 204 -2.33 -11.32 7.13
C GLY A 204 -1.87 -12.63 6.46
N ALA A 205 -0.59 -12.71 6.06
CA ALA A 205 -0.02 -13.96 5.56
C ALA A 205 0.48 -14.90 6.68
N MET A 206 0.66 -14.37 7.88
CA MET A 206 1.11 -15.11 9.06
C MET A 206 -0.03 -15.44 10.02
N PHE A 207 -1.18 -14.77 9.86
CA PHE A 207 -2.34 -14.96 10.71
C PHE A 207 -2.89 -16.38 10.59
N ASP A 208 -3.01 -17.04 11.72
CA ASP A 208 -3.69 -18.30 11.88
C ASP A 208 -4.50 -18.31 13.19
N GLU A 209 -5.34 -19.31 13.37
CA GLU A 209 -6.16 -19.45 14.59
C GLU A 209 -5.47 -20.29 15.68
N PHE A 210 -4.15 -20.52 15.55
CA PHE A 210 -3.41 -21.32 16.50
C PHE A 210 -3.17 -20.55 17.78
N VAL A 211 -3.26 -21.25 18.90
CA VAL A 211 -2.90 -20.72 20.23
C VAL A 211 -1.46 -21.13 20.51
N TYR A 212 -0.58 -20.15 20.54
CA TYR A 212 0.84 -20.35 20.80
C TYR A 212 1.19 -20.26 22.28
N ASP A 213 2.23 -20.99 22.70
CA ASP A 213 2.88 -20.73 23.96
C ASP A 213 3.70 -19.42 23.85
N THR A 214 3.14 -18.36 24.36
CA THR A 214 3.69 -17.00 24.26
C THR A 214 5.01 -16.84 24.99
N GLU A 215 5.22 -17.56 26.09
CA GLU A 215 6.48 -17.53 26.86
C GLU A 215 7.60 -18.21 26.07
N ALA A 216 7.32 -19.39 25.49
CA ALA A 216 8.28 -20.11 24.66
C ALA A 216 8.63 -19.31 23.41
N LEU A 217 7.63 -18.70 22.73
CA LEU A 217 7.88 -17.83 21.57
C LEU A 217 8.71 -16.60 21.95
N GLU A 218 8.39 -15.93 23.04
CA GLU A 218 9.12 -14.73 23.45
C GLU A 218 10.58 -15.06 23.79
N LYS A 219 10.83 -16.19 24.46
CA LYS A 219 12.19 -16.65 24.71
C LYS A 219 12.96 -16.89 23.41
N GLN A 220 12.36 -17.62 22.47
CA GLN A 220 12.96 -17.89 21.17
C GLN A 220 13.24 -16.59 20.39
N ILE A 221 12.31 -15.63 20.44
CA ILE A 221 12.49 -14.33 19.78
C ILE A 221 13.65 -13.57 20.44
N CYS A 222 13.77 -13.56 21.78
CA CYS A 222 14.88 -12.91 22.47
C CYS A 222 16.23 -13.51 22.04
N ASP A 223 16.36 -14.83 22.08
CA ASP A 223 17.59 -15.53 21.67
C ASP A 223 17.99 -15.17 20.22
N LEU A 224 17.01 -15.15 19.30
CA LEU A 224 17.26 -14.81 17.90
C LEU A 224 17.52 -13.29 17.68
N MET A 225 16.97 -12.42 18.51
CA MET A 225 17.24 -10.97 18.44
C MET A 225 18.68 -10.63 18.90
N GLU A 226 19.22 -11.39 19.81
CA GLU A 226 20.59 -11.24 20.31
C GLU A 226 21.63 -11.85 19.36
N ASP A 227 21.23 -12.74 18.46
CA ASP A 227 22.11 -13.42 17.52
C ASP A 227 22.57 -12.45 16.40
N ASP A 228 23.83 -12.05 16.43
CA ASP A 228 24.47 -11.14 15.45
C ASP A 228 24.57 -11.71 14.03
N GLU A 229 24.38 -13.01 13.86
CA GLU A 229 24.36 -13.67 12.55
C GLU A 229 23.08 -13.36 11.76
N ILE A 230 22.01 -13.01 12.46
CA ILE A 230 20.72 -12.68 11.83
C ILE A 230 20.70 -11.22 11.43
N MET A 231 20.92 -10.94 10.14
CA MET A 231 20.96 -9.59 9.58
C MET A 231 19.58 -8.93 9.51
N ARG A 232 18.52 -9.70 9.26
CA ARG A 232 17.17 -9.20 9.12
C ARG A 232 16.26 -9.66 10.24
N LYS A 233 16.28 -8.92 11.34
CA LYS A 233 15.52 -9.26 12.55
C LYS A 233 14.00 -9.34 12.33
N SER A 234 13.44 -8.64 11.35
CA SER A 234 12.01 -8.71 11.02
C SER A 234 11.55 -10.08 10.52
N GLY A 235 12.46 -10.89 9.97
CA GLY A 235 12.18 -12.25 9.55
C GLY A 235 11.97 -13.26 10.68
N ILE A 236 12.42 -12.91 11.89
CA ILE A 236 12.30 -13.75 13.09
C ILE A 236 10.84 -14.12 13.36
N TYR A 237 9.92 -13.15 13.26
CA TYR A 237 8.50 -13.40 13.51
C TYR A 237 7.90 -14.46 12.60
N ARG A 238 8.27 -14.42 11.32
CA ARG A 238 7.81 -15.42 10.38
C ARG A 238 8.48 -16.79 10.61
N TYR A 239 9.74 -16.78 11.00
CA TYR A 239 10.47 -17.98 11.32
C TYR A 239 9.88 -18.70 12.54
N VAL A 240 9.62 -18.01 13.64
CA VAL A 240 9.12 -18.66 14.87
C VAL A 240 7.73 -19.26 14.70
N LEU A 241 6.93 -18.75 13.75
CA LEU A 241 5.62 -19.30 13.41
C LEU A 241 5.70 -20.48 12.43
N SER A 242 6.64 -20.43 11.45
CA SER A 242 6.69 -21.41 10.35
C SER A 242 7.76 -22.48 10.51
N GLY A 243 8.77 -22.25 11.35
CA GLY A 243 9.98 -23.06 11.42
C GLY A 243 10.89 -22.96 10.19
N ASP A 244 10.57 -22.12 9.19
CA ASP A 244 11.29 -22.05 7.94
C ASP A 244 12.48 -21.09 8.03
N LEU A 245 13.68 -21.64 8.07
CA LEU A 245 14.97 -20.94 8.15
C LEU A 245 15.17 -19.91 7.01
N ARG A 246 14.51 -20.06 5.87
CA ARG A 246 14.60 -19.12 4.74
C ARG A 246 14.06 -17.72 5.11
N ASN A 247 13.28 -17.60 6.17
CA ASN A 247 12.80 -16.33 6.68
C ASN A 247 13.88 -15.54 7.44
N LEU A 248 14.93 -16.22 7.91
CA LEU A 248 16.08 -15.62 8.55
C LEU A 248 17.14 -15.30 7.48
N SER A 249 17.54 -14.04 7.40
CA SER A 249 18.65 -13.64 6.52
C SER A 249 19.92 -13.68 7.34
N PHE A 250 20.70 -14.73 7.15
CA PHE A 250 21.97 -14.86 7.81
C PHE A 250 23.05 -14.01 7.16
N ARG A 251 24.05 -13.67 7.95
CA ARG A 251 25.24 -13.00 7.47
C ARG A 251 25.93 -13.92 6.47
N THR A 252 26.11 -13.44 5.25
CA THR A 252 26.93 -14.12 4.25
C THR A 252 28.39 -13.87 4.56
N PHE A 253 29.22 -14.89 4.40
CA PHE A 253 30.67 -14.72 4.52
C PHE A 253 31.17 -13.66 3.52
N ASP A 254 31.91 -12.70 4.03
CA ASP A 254 32.57 -11.72 3.17
C ASP A 254 33.78 -12.34 2.44
N LYS A 255 34.29 -11.63 1.45
CA LYS A 255 35.43 -12.11 0.65
C LYS A 255 36.67 -12.39 1.50
N LYS A 256 36.83 -11.66 2.61
CA LYS A 256 37.95 -11.82 3.52
C LYS A 256 37.81 -13.13 4.33
N GLN A 257 36.63 -13.33 4.92
CA GLN A 257 36.33 -14.54 5.67
C GLN A 257 36.38 -15.79 4.79
N LYS A 258 35.85 -15.73 3.56
CA LYS A 258 35.95 -16.79 2.58
C LYS A 258 37.43 -17.14 2.27
N ARG A 259 38.24 -16.10 2.06
CA ARG A 259 39.68 -16.28 1.80
C ARG A 259 40.41 -16.85 3.03
N GLU A 260 40.14 -16.35 4.22
CA GLU A 260 40.75 -16.86 5.45
C GLU A 260 40.43 -18.34 5.71
N ALA A 261 39.17 -18.76 5.48
CA ALA A 261 38.73 -20.14 5.58
C ALA A 261 39.45 -21.00 4.54
N TYR A 262 39.52 -20.54 3.29
CA TYR A 262 40.23 -21.22 2.21
C TYR A 262 41.72 -21.45 2.52
N GLU A 263 42.43 -20.42 2.97
CA GLU A 263 43.85 -20.52 3.34
C GLU A 263 44.08 -21.48 4.54
N ARG A 264 43.19 -21.40 5.54
CA ARG A 264 43.21 -22.32 6.71
C ARG A 264 43.07 -23.77 6.29
N GLN A 265 42.18 -24.05 5.32
CA GLN A 265 41.91 -25.36 4.77
C GLN A 265 42.93 -25.78 3.66
N LYS A 266 43.86 -24.86 3.26
CA LYS A 266 44.85 -25.10 2.19
C LYS A 266 44.19 -25.49 0.85
N GLY A 267 42.99 -24.95 0.59
CA GLY A 267 42.20 -25.24 -0.60
C GLY A 267 41.62 -26.66 -0.66
N ILE A 268 41.55 -27.37 0.47
CA ILE A 268 40.99 -28.73 0.54
C ILE A 268 39.59 -28.67 1.10
N CYS A 269 38.60 -29.17 0.33
CA CYS A 269 37.22 -29.28 0.79
C CYS A 269 37.10 -30.27 1.96
N VAL A 270 36.47 -29.84 3.06
CA VAL A 270 36.29 -30.68 4.27
C VAL A 270 35.38 -31.87 4.05
N HIS A 271 34.47 -31.82 3.07
CA HIS A 271 33.51 -32.87 2.78
C HIS A 271 34.08 -33.96 1.84
N CYS A 272 34.73 -33.55 0.76
CA CYS A 272 35.19 -34.50 -0.25
C CYS A 272 36.73 -34.71 -0.27
N HIS A 273 37.48 -33.96 0.54
CA HIS A 273 38.94 -33.98 0.67
C HIS A 273 39.71 -33.73 -0.65
N LYS A 274 39.03 -33.14 -1.65
CA LYS A 274 39.65 -32.72 -2.90
C LYS A 274 40.11 -31.28 -2.82
N ARG A 275 41.12 -30.94 -3.62
CA ARG A 275 41.61 -29.57 -3.74
C ARG A 275 40.83 -28.81 -4.81
N PHE A 276 40.51 -27.57 -4.50
CA PHE A 276 39.76 -26.64 -5.37
C PHE A 276 40.39 -25.26 -5.30
N GLU A 277 40.10 -24.42 -6.30
CA GLU A 277 40.44 -23.03 -6.29
C GLU A 277 39.44 -22.23 -5.43
N LEU A 278 39.83 -21.01 -5.00
CA LEU A 278 38.98 -20.16 -4.10
C LEU A 278 37.62 -19.88 -4.69
N GLU A 279 37.54 -19.68 -6.01
CA GLU A 279 36.32 -19.37 -6.75
C GLU A 279 35.37 -20.57 -6.82
N GLU A 280 35.86 -21.76 -6.75
CA GLU A 280 35.11 -23.03 -6.83
C GLU A 280 34.56 -23.47 -5.47
N MET A 281 35.01 -22.86 -4.38
CA MET A 281 34.58 -23.21 -3.02
C MET A 281 33.57 -22.18 -2.49
N GLU A 282 32.57 -22.67 -1.77
CA GLU A 282 31.68 -21.87 -0.98
C GLU A 282 32.02 -21.94 0.49
N ALA A 283 31.92 -20.81 1.21
CA ALA A 283 32.11 -20.82 2.66
C ALA A 283 30.79 -21.23 3.32
N ASP A 284 30.88 -22.14 4.28
CA ASP A 284 29.76 -22.64 5.06
C ASP A 284 30.14 -22.74 6.55
N HIS A 285 29.15 -22.86 7.41
CA HIS A 285 29.34 -22.97 8.86
C HIS A 285 29.71 -24.39 9.29
N ILE A 286 30.61 -24.50 10.26
CA ILE A 286 30.98 -25.76 10.87
C ILE A 286 30.83 -25.66 12.38
N PRO A 287 29.84 -26.30 13.01
CA PRO A 287 28.74 -27.11 12.47
C PRO A 287 27.72 -26.27 11.69
N PRO A 288 26.79 -26.87 10.91
CA PRO A 288 25.74 -26.18 10.25
C PRO A 288 24.96 -25.27 11.24
N TRP A 289 24.54 -24.12 10.80
CA TRP A 289 23.85 -23.12 11.66
C TRP A 289 22.64 -23.73 12.42
N LYS A 290 21.83 -24.59 11.75
CA LYS A 290 20.72 -25.33 12.37
C LYS A 290 21.12 -26.27 13.52
N GLU A 291 22.41 -26.55 13.67
CA GLU A 291 23.03 -27.38 14.73
C GLU A 291 23.81 -26.52 15.73
N GLY A 292 23.60 -25.18 15.71
CA GLY A 292 24.25 -24.23 16.63
C GLY A 292 25.62 -23.72 16.16
N GLY A 293 25.90 -23.80 14.85
CA GLY A 293 27.14 -23.24 14.27
C GLY A 293 27.10 -21.70 14.28
N THR A 294 28.25 -21.10 14.60
CA THR A 294 28.47 -19.65 14.58
C THR A 294 29.43 -19.28 13.46
N THR A 295 29.26 -18.05 12.92
CA THR A 295 30.28 -17.48 12.00
C THR A 295 31.51 -17.08 12.83
N ILE A 296 32.64 -17.73 12.64
CA ILE A 296 33.89 -17.42 13.35
C ILE A 296 34.59 -16.25 12.65
#